data_d3d64c3aaf0cb6ba76a6c030d1f8777c
#
_entry.id   d3d64c3aaf0cb6ba76a6c030d1f8777c
#
_cell.length_a   1.000
_cell.length_b   1.000
_cell.length_c   1.000
_cell.angle_alpha   90.00
_cell.angle_beta   90.00
_cell.angle_gamma   90.00
#
_symmetry.space_group_name_H-M   'P 1'
#
loop_
_entity.id
_entity.type
_entity.pdbx_description
1 polymer ?
#
loop_
_entity_poly.entity_id
_entity_poly.type
_entity_poly.pdbx_seq_one_letter_code
_entity_poly.pdbx_strand_id
1 'polypeptide(L)'
;MKRKIFGEGLTSRFLEIMGILEEESRRFWISHIDREDGYVLASLSYYIATLGGKVFIDAGAGIGYSTSWIMYGLSKASTSGKIYLYAIEKDPARCRYLEENMKKLKSTLLGNESAVEVNVLNRDAVDFLGEEDLEIDMIFVDIEKKRYIDILRILPTKLSIIGIAVFHNALVPGLDKEFAEFLEKQNKLVHHVIPTSLGLLIVKKAT
;
A
#
# COMPACT_ATOMS: atom_id res chain seq x y z
N MET A 1 3.93 34.04 -14.88
CA MET A 1 4.16 33.60 -13.47
C MET A 1 3.60 32.21 -13.30
N LYS A 2 4.42 31.14 -13.42
CA LYS A 2 3.99 29.74 -13.20
C LYS A 2 3.73 29.59 -11.70
N ARG A 3 2.49 29.35 -11.29
CA ARG A 3 2.16 28.98 -9.91
C ARG A 3 2.88 27.67 -9.58
N LYS A 4 3.78 27.70 -8.60
CA LYS A 4 4.33 26.49 -7.97
C LYS A 4 3.19 25.80 -7.22
N ILE A 5 2.59 24.78 -7.81
CA ILE A 5 1.43 24.07 -7.24
C ILE A 5 1.86 23.07 -6.16
N PHE A 6 3.12 22.64 -6.17
CA PHE A 6 3.68 21.71 -5.17
C PHE A 6 5.01 22.25 -4.63
N GLY A 7 5.24 22.06 -3.32
CA GLY A 7 6.51 22.41 -2.68
C GLY A 7 7.66 21.65 -3.35
N GLU A 8 8.42 22.31 -4.22
CA GLU A 8 9.42 21.69 -5.11
C GLU A 8 10.46 20.83 -4.35
N GLY A 9 10.79 21.16 -3.09
CA GLY A 9 11.85 20.47 -2.36
C GLY A 9 11.52 19.04 -1.95
N LEU A 10 10.37 18.79 -1.29
CA LEU A 10 10.05 17.46 -0.76
C LEU A 10 9.68 16.46 -1.86
N THR A 11 8.93 16.91 -2.87
CA THR A 11 8.54 16.06 -4.01
C THR A 11 9.74 15.66 -4.84
N SER A 12 10.67 16.58 -5.14
CA SER A 12 11.90 16.26 -5.87
C SER A 12 12.77 15.27 -5.11
N ARG A 13 12.95 15.48 -3.80
CA ARG A 13 13.73 14.59 -2.93
C ARG A 13 13.10 13.20 -2.83
N PHE A 14 11.77 13.12 -2.74
CA PHE A 14 11.06 11.85 -2.77
C PHE A 14 11.30 11.11 -4.08
N LEU A 15 11.17 11.76 -5.24
CA LEU A 15 11.39 11.13 -6.54
C LEU A 15 12.84 10.67 -6.75
N GLU A 16 13.83 11.39 -6.19
CA GLU A 16 15.23 10.93 -6.16
C GLU A 16 15.38 9.62 -5.38
N ILE A 17 14.76 9.52 -4.19
CA ILE A 17 14.78 8.30 -3.39
C ILE A 17 14.08 7.16 -4.13
N MET A 18 12.94 7.43 -4.78
CA MET A 18 12.26 6.42 -5.60
C MET A 18 13.13 5.90 -6.73
N GLY A 19 13.92 6.77 -7.37
CA GLY A 19 14.91 6.36 -8.38
C GLY A 19 15.99 5.42 -7.81
N ILE A 20 16.44 5.66 -6.59
CA ILE A 20 17.40 4.77 -5.90
C ILE A 20 16.76 3.41 -5.61
N LEU A 21 15.52 3.37 -5.09
CA LEU A 21 14.80 2.12 -4.83
C LEU A 21 14.53 1.31 -6.11
N GLU A 22 14.24 1.98 -7.23
CA GLU A 22 14.09 1.35 -8.54
C GLU A 22 15.40 0.70 -9.01
N GLU A 23 16.54 1.35 -8.77
CA GLU A 23 17.85 0.81 -9.11
C GLU A 23 18.22 -0.38 -8.21
N GLU A 24 17.99 -0.28 -6.91
CA GLU A 24 18.16 -1.37 -5.95
C GLU A 24 17.29 -2.57 -6.32
N SER A 25 16.01 -2.34 -6.65
CA SER A 25 15.07 -3.38 -7.08
C SER A 25 15.60 -4.12 -8.31
N ARG A 26 16.08 -3.40 -9.31
CA ARG A 26 16.71 -4.00 -10.51
C ARG A 26 17.95 -4.82 -10.16
N ARG A 27 18.80 -4.30 -9.28
CA ARG A 27 20.03 -4.98 -8.87
C ARG A 27 19.77 -6.30 -8.15
N PHE A 28 18.71 -6.38 -7.37
CA PHE A 28 18.33 -7.57 -6.60
C PHE A 28 17.27 -8.44 -7.28
N TRP A 29 16.90 -8.11 -8.53
CA TRP A 29 15.84 -8.84 -9.27
C TRP A 29 14.52 -8.90 -8.51
N ILE A 30 14.17 -7.82 -7.80
CA ILE A 30 12.92 -7.66 -7.08
C ILE A 30 11.98 -6.84 -7.95
N SER A 31 10.82 -7.40 -8.30
CA SER A 31 9.78 -6.64 -8.98
C SER A 31 9.25 -5.53 -8.07
N HIS A 32 8.95 -4.39 -8.65
CA HIS A 32 8.22 -3.32 -8.00
C HIS A 32 7.07 -2.86 -8.91
N ILE A 33 6.09 -2.18 -8.34
CA ILE A 33 5.00 -1.56 -9.09
C ILE A 33 5.52 -0.43 -9.99
N ASP A 34 4.76 -0.06 -11.02
CA ASP A 34 5.07 1.11 -11.84
C ASP A 34 4.82 2.41 -11.06
N ARG A 35 5.44 3.51 -11.51
CA ARG A 35 5.22 4.84 -10.89
C ARG A 35 3.76 5.28 -10.97
N GLU A 36 3.05 4.89 -12.02
CA GLU A 36 1.63 5.16 -12.20
C GLU A 36 0.81 4.58 -11.05
N ASP A 37 1.03 3.31 -10.70
CA ASP A 37 0.42 2.66 -9.53
C ASP A 37 0.82 3.36 -8.23
N GLY A 38 2.07 3.78 -8.14
CA GLY A 38 2.58 4.54 -7.00
C GLY A 38 1.84 5.86 -6.78
N TYR A 39 1.57 6.63 -7.84
CA TYR A 39 0.77 7.87 -7.73
C TYR A 39 -0.65 7.58 -7.26
N VAL A 40 -1.26 6.49 -7.73
CA VAL A 40 -2.59 6.06 -7.27
C VAL A 40 -2.55 5.71 -5.79
N LEU A 41 -1.58 4.90 -5.34
CA LEU A 41 -1.44 4.52 -3.93
C LEU A 41 -1.24 5.74 -3.02
N ALA A 42 -0.38 6.69 -3.43
CA ALA A 42 -0.18 7.94 -2.68
C ALA A 42 -1.46 8.77 -2.58
N SER A 43 -2.24 8.84 -3.67
CA SER A 43 -3.49 9.59 -3.70
C SER A 43 -4.57 8.95 -2.82
N LEU A 44 -4.70 7.61 -2.88
CA LEU A 44 -5.66 6.85 -2.08
C LEU A 44 -5.30 6.92 -0.59
N SER A 45 -4.03 6.71 -0.22
CA SER A 45 -3.60 6.79 1.17
C SER A 45 -3.79 8.19 1.76
N TYR A 46 -3.46 9.25 0.99
CA TYR A 46 -3.78 10.63 1.38
C TYR A 46 -5.28 10.82 1.63
N TYR A 47 -6.12 10.39 0.68
CA TYR A 47 -7.56 10.58 0.76
C TYR A 47 -8.18 9.82 1.94
N ILE A 48 -7.86 8.55 2.12
CA ILE A 48 -8.35 7.73 3.24
C ILE A 48 -7.90 8.31 4.59
N ALA A 49 -6.66 8.78 4.70
CA ALA A 49 -6.17 9.43 5.92
C ALA A 49 -6.96 10.72 6.23
N THR A 50 -7.31 11.53 5.21
CA THR A 50 -8.12 12.75 5.41
C THR A 50 -9.57 12.45 5.83
N LEU A 51 -10.08 11.26 5.50
CA LEU A 51 -11.39 10.77 6.00
C LEU A 51 -11.32 10.21 7.43
N GLY A 52 -10.14 10.21 8.05
CA GLY A 52 -9.94 9.73 9.42
C GLY A 52 -9.33 8.33 9.52
N GLY A 53 -8.95 7.72 8.40
CA GLY A 53 -8.29 6.40 8.38
C GLY A 53 -7.00 6.37 9.19
N LYS A 54 -6.77 5.26 9.91
CA LYS A 54 -5.66 5.10 10.87
C LYS A 54 -4.79 3.88 10.58
N VAL A 55 -5.32 2.84 9.96
CA VAL A 55 -4.64 1.56 9.75
C VAL A 55 -4.42 1.32 8.27
N PHE A 56 -3.15 1.37 7.87
CA PHE A 56 -2.68 1.17 6.49
C PHE A 56 -1.76 -0.05 6.43
N ILE A 57 -1.93 -0.88 5.43
CA ILE A 57 -1.16 -2.12 5.27
C ILE A 57 -0.60 -2.19 3.84
N ASP A 58 0.68 -2.53 3.74
CA ASP A 58 1.34 -2.91 2.50
C ASP A 58 1.71 -4.40 2.60
N ALA A 59 0.91 -5.24 1.96
CA ALA A 59 1.06 -6.69 1.97
C ALA A 59 1.90 -7.14 0.76
N GLY A 60 3.13 -7.57 1.02
CA GLY A 60 4.15 -7.86 0.00
C GLY A 60 5.04 -6.65 -0.27
N ALA A 61 5.52 -5.99 0.79
CA ALA A 61 6.23 -4.73 0.72
C ALA A 61 7.60 -4.78 0.00
N GLY A 62 8.14 -5.99 -0.25
CA GLY A 62 9.43 -6.15 -0.91
C GLY A 62 10.56 -5.42 -0.18
N ILE A 63 11.19 -4.46 -0.83
CA ILE A 63 12.19 -3.56 -0.23
C ILE A 63 11.64 -2.17 0.09
N GLY A 64 10.30 -1.98 -0.01
CA GLY A 64 9.61 -0.77 0.42
C GLY A 64 9.23 0.21 -0.67
N TYR A 65 9.19 -0.18 -1.94
CA TYR A 65 8.83 0.72 -3.02
C TYR A 65 7.36 1.19 -2.91
N SER A 66 6.40 0.27 -2.83
CA SER A 66 4.97 0.57 -2.60
C SER A 66 4.74 1.27 -1.26
N THR A 67 5.39 0.78 -0.19
CA THR A 67 5.34 1.40 1.15
C THR A 67 5.74 2.87 1.11
N SER A 68 6.74 3.22 0.30
CA SER A 68 7.22 4.60 0.15
C SER A 68 6.16 5.52 -0.47
N TRP A 69 5.42 5.04 -1.46
CA TRP A 69 4.32 5.77 -2.07
C TRP A 69 3.16 5.99 -1.09
N ILE A 70 2.78 4.94 -0.35
CA ILE A 70 1.76 5.05 0.71
C ILE A 70 2.22 6.07 1.76
N MET A 71 3.44 5.95 2.26
CA MET A 71 4.01 6.87 3.25
C MET A 71 4.08 8.31 2.74
N TYR A 72 4.40 8.52 1.46
CA TYR A 72 4.38 9.85 0.84
C TYR A 72 2.97 10.46 0.87
N GLY A 73 1.93 9.70 0.52
CA GLY A 73 0.54 10.14 0.63
C GLY A 73 0.16 10.51 2.07
N LEU A 74 0.49 9.64 3.03
CA LEU A 74 0.24 9.87 4.45
C LEU A 74 0.97 11.12 4.99
N SER A 75 2.19 11.41 4.50
CA SER A 75 2.96 12.59 4.90
C SER A 75 2.31 13.93 4.51
N LYS A 76 1.35 13.90 3.59
CA LYS A 76 0.61 15.08 3.11
C LYS A 76 -0.73 15.27 3.80
N ALA A 77 -1.22 14.24 4.49
CA ALA A 77 -2.50 14.29 5.16
C ALA A 77 -2.38 15.04 6.51
N SER A 78 -3.25 16.03 6.70
CA SER A 78 -3.42 16.66 8.01
C SER A 78 -4.43 15.84 8.81
N THR A 79 -3.95 15.06 9.78
CA THR A 79 -4.80 14.16 10.55
C THR A 79 -4.61 14.37 12.05
N SER A 80 -5.66 14.11 12.83
CA SER A 80 -5.57 14.05 14.28
C SER A 80 -5.21 12.62 14.74
N GLY A 81 -4.28 12.51 15.69
CA GLY A 81 -3.85 11.25 16.27
C GLY A 81 -2.93 10.41 15.38
N LYS A 82 -2.55 9.24 15.88
CA LYS A 82 -1.59 8.35 15.21
C LYS A 82 -2.19 7.64 14.01
N ILE A 83 -1.36 7.42 13.00
CA ILE A 83 -1.60 6.55 11.85
C ILE A 83 -0.59 5.42 11.92
N TYR A 84 -1.03 4.19 11.70
CA TYR A 84 -0.20 2.99 11.67
C TYR A 84 -0.07 2.50 10.23
N LEU A 85 1.16 2.40 9.73
CA LEU A 85 1.49 1.78 8.45
C LEU A 85 2.27 0.49 8.71
N TYR A 86 1.66 -0.64 8.38
CA TYR A 86 2.28 -1.96 8.47
C TYR A 86 2.83 -2.36 7.11
N ALA A 87 4.15 -2.48 7.00
CA ALA A 87 4.83 -2.98 5.81
C ALA A 87 5.24 -4.43 6.05
N ILE A 88 4.60 -5.37 5.35
CA ILE A 88 4.70 -6.80 5.61
C ILE A 88 5.43 -7.49 4.48
N GLU A 89 6.56 -8.13 4.77
CA GLU A 89 7.35 -8.89 3.82
C GLU A 89 7.76 -10.24 4.43
N LYS A 90 7.45 -11.34 3.73
CA LYS A 90 7.73 -12.68 4.23
C LYS A 90 9.18 -13.13 4.06
N ASP A 91 9.87 -12.62 3.02
CA ASP A 91 11.26 -12.94 2.79
C ASP A 91 12.16 -12.16 3.75
N PRO A 92 12.94 -12.85 4.63
CA PRO A 92 13.72 -12.17 5.65
C PRO A 92 14.88 -11.34 5.08
N ALA A 93 15.38 -11.67 3.88
CA ALA A 93 16.42 -10.87 3.24
C ALA A 93 15.85 -9.56 2.70
N ARG A 94 14.70 -9.60 2.03
CA ARG A 94 13.98 -8.40 1.56
C ARG A 94 13.52 -7.54 2.73
N CYS A 95 13.01 -8.17 3.80
CA CYS A 95 12.56 -7.45 5.00
C CYS A 95 13.67 -6.63 5.65
N ARG A 96 14.91 -7.11 5.69
CA ARG A 96 16.07 -6.32 6.17
C ARG A 96 16.31 -5.06 5.33
N TYR A 97 16.26 -5.17 3.99
CA TYR A 97 16.36 -3.99 3.12
C TYR A 97 15.17 -3.04 3.33
N LEU A 98 13.97 -3.59 3.48
CA LEU A 98 12.77 -2.82 3.82
C LEU A 98 12.97 -1.99 5.09
N GLU A 99 13.45 -2.59 6.17
CA GLU A 99 13.75 -1.88 7.43
C GLU A 99 14.74 -0.73 7.25
N GLU A 100 15.83 -0.98 6.53
CA GLU A 100 16.85 0.05 6.26
C GLU A 100 16.28 1.20 5.42
N ASN A 101 15.52 0.88 4.40
CA ASN A 101 14.92 1.87 3.52
C ASN A 101 13.85 2.69 4.25
N MET A 102 13.00 2.06 5.07
CA MET A 102 11.99 2.77 5.85
C MET A 102 12.61 3.69 6.90
N LYS A 103 13.72 3.33 7.53
CA LYS A 103 14.46 4.23 8.44
C LYS A 103 14.93 5.49 7.73
N LYS A 104 15.53 5.36 6.54
CA LYS A 104 16.01 6.50 5.73
C LYS A 104 14.84 7.40 5.27
N LEU A 105 13.78 6.78 4.76
CA LEU A 105 12.61 7.49 4.26
C LEU A 105 11.82 8.20 5.35
N LYS A 106 11.64 7.57 6.52
CA LYS A 106 10.93 8.16 7.65
C LYS A 106 11.57 9.50 8.05
N SER A 107 12.88 9.55 8.15
CA SER A 107 13.58 10.81 8.48
C SER A 107 13.41 11.89 7.42
N THR A 108 13.30 11.50 6.15
CA THR A 108 13.18 12.42 5.02
C THR A 108 11.77 12.94 4.80
N LEU A 109 10.76 12.05 4.89
CA LEU A 109 9.36 12.36 4.55
C LEU A 109 8.52 12.79 5.73
N LEU A 110 8.74 12.20 6.90
CA LEU A 110 7.85 12.34 8.04
C LEU A 110 8.38 13.26 9.13
N GLY A 111 9.72 13.41 9.24
CA GLY A 111 10.32 14.12 10.36
C GLY A 111 10.12 13.40 11.71
N ASN A 112 10.61 14.02 12.79
CA ASN A 112 10.62 13.38 14.13
C ASN A 112 9.27 13.46 14.85
N GLU A 113 8.39 14.37 14.47
CA GLU A 113 7.09 14.62 15.12
C GLU A 113 5.90 14.08 14.32
N SER A 114 6.16 13.20 13.35
CA SER A 114 5.09 12.66 12.50
C SER A 114 4.09 11.82 13.29
N ALA A 115 2.82 12.00 12.97
CA ALA A 115 1.76 11.12 13.45
C ALA A 115 1.81 9.70 12.84
N VAL A 116 2.61 9.49 11.77
CA VAL A 116 2.70 8.20 11.08
C VAL A 116 3.75 7.31 11.73
N GLU A 117 3.31 6.19 12.25
CA GLU A 117 4.14 5.11 12.78
C GLU A 117 4.28 4.00 11.75
N VAL A 118 5.51 3.73 11.30
CA VAL A 118 5.81 2.70 10.31
C VAL A 118 6.34 1.46 11.02
N ASN A 119 5.64 0.35 10.85
CA ASN A 119 5.95 -0.95 11.45
C ASN A 119 6.33 -1.93 10.33
N VAL A 120 7.60 -2.34 10.30
CA VAL A 120 8.10 -3.36 9.36
C VAL A 120 7.97 -4.73 10.01
N LEU A 121 7.33 -5.66 9.32
CA LEU A 121 7.05 -7.00 9.86
C LEU A 121 7.56 -8.09 8.91
N ASN A 122 8.44 -8.95 9.42
CA ASN A 122 8.85 -10.15 8.69
C ASN A 122 7.86 -11.28 8.95
N ARG A 123 6.72 -11.27 8.23
CA ARG A 123 5.61 -12.22 8.39
C ARG A 123 4.94 -12.52 7.04
N ASP A 124 4.18 -13.61 6.98
CA ASP A 124 3.19 -13.79 5.92
C ASP A 124 2.00 -12.85 6.16
N ALA A 125 1.55 -12.16 5.11
CA ALA A 125 0.49 -11.14 5.23
C ALA A 125 -0.88 -11.76 5.53
N VAL A 126 -1.17 -12.97 5.02
CA VAL A 126 -2.44 -13.65 5.27
C VAL A 126 -2.51 -14.10 6.73
N ASP A 127 -1.40 -14.64 7.26
CA ASP A 127 -1.32 -15.06 8.66
C ASP A 127 -1.45 -13.85 9.59
N PHE A 128 -0.76 -12.73 9.28
CA PHE A 128 -0.91 -11.48 10.03
C PHE A 128 -2.36 -11.03 10.09
N LEU A 129 -3.04 -10.97 8.94
CA LEU A 129 -4.44 -10.53 8.87
C LEU A 129 -5.41 -11.49 9.59
N GLY A 130 -5.10 -12.78 9.65
CA GLY A 130 -5.89 -13.77 10.36
C GLY A 130 -5.76 -13.69 11.87
N GLU A 131 -4.58 -13.32 12.37
CA GLU A 131 -4.27 -13.31 13.82
C GLU A 131 -4.55 -11.96 14.49
N GLU A 132 -4.32 -10.83 13.78
CA GLU A 132 -4.47 -9.50 14.35
C GLU A 132 -5.92 -9.01 14.30
N ASP A 133 -6.43 -8.50 15.40
CA ASP A 133 -7.76 -7.86 15.45
C ASP A 133 -7.67 -6.38 15.10
N LEU A 134 -7.54 -6.10 13.80
CA LEU A 134 -7.39 -4.76 13.24
C LEU A 134 -8.57 -4.42 12.34
N GLU A 135 -9.08 -3.21 12.49
CA GLU A 135 -9.96 -2.59 11.48
C GLU A 135 -9.11 -1.83 10.48
N ILE A 136 -9.19 -2.22 9.20
CA ILE A 136 -8.27 -1.79 8.13
C ILE A 136 -8.91 -0.68 7.32
N ASP A 137 -8.21 0.46 7.19
CA ASP A 137 -8.66 1.58 6.38
C ASP A 137 -8.08 1.55 4.95
N MET A 138 -6.87 1.03 4.78
CA MET A 138 -6.34 0.74 3.46
C MET A 138 -5.39 -0.45 3.51
N ILE A 139 -5.55 -1.37 2.58
CA ILE A 139 -4.57 -2.42 2.33
C ILE A 139 -4.20 -2.45 0.85
N PHE A 140 -2.90 -2.41 0.56
CA PHE A 140 -2.36 -2.74 -0.76
C PHE A 140 -1.88 -4.18 -0.76
N VAL A 141 -2.19 -4.95 -1.81
CA VAL A 141 -1.93 -6.39 -1.90
C VAL A 141 -1.12 -6.68 -3.16
N ASP A 142 0.15 -7.02 -2.96
CA ASP A 142 1.07 -7.46 -4.02
C ASP A 142 1.92 -8.66 -3.54
N ILE A 143 1.22 -9.72 -3.16
CA ILE A 143 1.77 -11.02 -2.75
C ILE A 143 1.66 -12.04 -3.90
N GLU A 144 1.92 -13.32 -3.63
CA GLU A 144 1.68 -14.39 -4.59
C GLU A 144 0.20 -14.43 -5.01
N LYS A 145 -0.09 -14.40 -6.32
CA LYS A 145 -1.44 -14.31 -6.88
C LYS A 145 -2.42 -15.32 -6.29
N LYS A 146 -2.00 -16.58 -6.16
CA LYS A 146 -2.83 -17.66 -5.57
C LYS A 146 -3.30 -17.39 -4.14
N ARG A 147 -2.63 -16.44 -3.42
CA ARG A 147 -2.99 -16.04 -2.05
C ARG A 147 -3.90 -14.82 -2.00
N TYR A 148 -4.20 -14.19 -3.14
CA TYR A 148 -5.11 -13.03 -3.19
C TYR A 148 -6.51 -13.38 -2.68
N ILE A 149 -7.00 -14.58 -3.01
CA ILE A 149 -8.31 -15.06 -2.56
C ILE A 149 -8.39 -15.19 -1.02
N ASP A 150 -7.30 -15.57 -0.37
CA ASP A 150 -7.25 -15.69 1.09
C ASP A 150 -7.45 -14.34 1.76
N ILE A 151 -6.77 -13.29 1.24
CA ILE A 151 -6.99 -11.91 1.71
C ILE A 151 -8.43 -11.47 1.40
N LEU A 152 -8.92 -11.67 0.18
CA LEU A 152 -10.27 -11.26 -0.21
C LEU A 152 -11.37 -11.84 0.72
N ARG A 153 -11.19 -13.09 1.19
CA ARG A 153 -12.11 -13.74 2.14
C ARG A 153 -12.13 -13.08 3.52
N ILE A 154 -11.03 -12.48 3.94
CA ILE A 154 -10.89 -11.80 5.24
C ILE A 154 -11.49 -10.39 5.20
N LEU A 155 -11.42 -9.68 4.07
CA LEU A 155 -11.80 -8.28 3.95
C LEU A 155 -13.20 -7.90 4.46
N PRO A 156 -14.28 -8.69 4.23
CA PRO A 156 -15.61 -8.31 4.70
C PRO A 156 -15.71 -8.08 6.20
N THR A 157 -14.84 -8.73 6.98
CA THR A 157 -14.81 -8.60 8.45
C THR A 157 -13.80 -7.56 8.94
N LYS A 158 -12.75 -7.28 8.16
CA LYS A 158 -11.61 -6.46 8.58
C LYS A 158 -11.63 -5.04 8.01
N LEU A 159 -12.22 -4.79 6.83
CA LEU A 159 -12.28 -3.42 6.31
C LEU A 159 -13.18 -2.53 7.18
N SER A 160 -12.74 -1.31 7.44
CA SER A 160 -13.59 -0.27 8.03
C SER A 160 -14.66 0.20 7.02
N ILE A 161 -15.58 1.04 7.47
CA ILE A 161 -16.63 1.57 6.58
C ILE A 161 -16.06 2.45 5.46
N ILE A 162 -14.95 3.15 5.72
CA ILE A 162 -14.21 3.95 4.73
C ILE A 162 -13.10 3.14 4.06
N GLY A 163 -12.88 1.90 4.52
CA GLY A 163 -11.74 1.06 4.15
C GLY A 163 -11.77 0.60 2.70
N ILE A 164 -10.59 0.52 2.12
CA ILE A 164 -10.37 -0.01 0.76
C ILE A 164 -9.27 -1.06 0.74
N ALA A 165 -9.43 -2.05 -0.13
CA ALA A 165 -8.34 -2.96 -0.51
C ALA A 165 -7.98 -2.71 -1.98
N VAL A 166 -6.68 -2.65 -2.26
CA VAL A 166 -6.14 -2.40 -3.61
C VAL A 166 -5.30 -3.61 -3.99
N PHE A 167 -5.74 -4.38 -5.00
CA PHE A 167 -5.01 -5.54 -5.51
C PHE A 167 -4.26 -5.16 -6.78
N HIS A 168 -2.96 -5.46 -6.82
CA HIS A 168 -2.11 -5.21 -7.97
C HIS A 168 -2.29 -6.25 -9.08
N ASN A 169 -1.87 -5.91 -10.31
CA ASN A 169 -1.93 -6.77 -11.50
C ASN A 169 -3.36 -7.27 -11.85
N ALA A 170 -4.37 -6.46 -11.67
CA ALA A 170 -5.75 -6.84 -11.93
C ALA A 170 -6.04 -7.08 -13.42
N LEU A 171 -5.27 -6.48 -14.33
CA LEU A 171 -5.41 -6.64 -15.78
C LEU A 171 -4.34 -7.55 -16.39
N VAL A 172 -3.09 -7.47 -15.90
CA VAL A 172 -1.96 -8.23 -16.43
C VAL A 172 -1.14 -8.79 -15.28
N PRO A 173 -1.02 -10.11 -15.14
CA PRO A 173 -1.62 -11.19 -15.93
C PRO A 173 -3.14 -11.37 -15.72
N GLY A 174 -3.74 -10.58 -14.84
CA GLY A 174 -5.15 -10.66 -14.47
C GLY A 174 -5.37 -11.42 -13.16
N LEU A 175 -6.61 -11.47 -12.73
CA LEU A 175 -7.04 -12.14 -11.49
C LEU A 175 -7.41 -13.60 -11.78
N ASP A 176 -7.17 -14.48 -10.82
CA ASP A 176 -7.56 -15.88 -10.94
C ASP A 176 -9.09 -16.02 -11.00
N LYS A 177 -9.56 -17.08 -11.70
CA LYS A 177 -10.98 -17.35 -11.87
C LYS A 177 -11.70 -17.50 -10.52
N GLU A 178 -11.11 -18.20 -9.56
CA GLU A 178 -11.68 -18.38 -8.23
C GLU A 178 -11.85 -17.04 -7.51
N PHE A 179 -10.86 -16.14 -7.62
CA PHE A 179 -10.94 -14.79 -7.06
C PHE A 179 -12.10 -14.00 -7.67
N ALA A 180 -12.20 -13.98 -9.01
CA ALA A 180 -13.25 -13.25 -9.72
C ALA A 180 -14.64 -13.79 -9.36
N GLU A 181 -14.84 -15.11 -9.40
CA GLU A 181 -16.11 -15.74 -9.03
C GLU A 181 -16.50 -15.48 -7.57
N PHE A 182 -15.53 -15.46 -6.65
CA PHE A 182 -15.79 -15.15 -5.25
C PHE A 182 -16.23 -13.69 -5.11
N LEU A 183 -15.51 -12.76 -5.74
CA LEU A 183 -15.82 -11.32 -5.67
C LEU A 183 -17.22 -11.00 -6.23
N GLU A 184 -17.58 -11.58 -7.37
CA GLU A 184 -18.90 -11.41 -7.99
C GLU A 184 -20.06 -11.93 -7.12
N LYS A 185 -19.81 -12.98 -6.32
CA LYS A 185 -20.82 -13.55 -5.41
C LYS A 185 -20.96 -12.76 -4.10
N GLN A 186 -20.04 -11.81 -3.83
CA GLN A 186 -20.06 -11.01 -2.59
C GLN A 186 -20.97 -9.80 -2.72
N ASN A 187 -22.16 -9.87 -2.13
CA ASN A 187 -23.08 -8.73 -2.03
C ASN A 187 -22.64 -7.67 -1.00
N LYS A 188 -21.64 -7.98 -0.17
CA LYS A 188 -21.08 -7.09 0.85
C LYS A 188 -19.89 -6.27 0.36
N LEU A 189 -19.42 -6.52 -0.86
CA LEU A 189 -18.28 -5.84 -1.45
C LEU A 189 -18.68 -5.21 -2.79
N VAL A 190 -18.17 -4.02 -3.04
CA VAL A 190 -18.20 -3.38 -4.36
C VAL A 190 -16.77 -3.17 -4.84
N HIS A 191 -16.59 -3.18 -6.15
CA HIS A 191 -15.24 -3.11 -6.72
C HIS A 191 -15.20 -2.29 -8.00
N HIS A 192 -14.01 -1.78 -8.32
CA HIS A 192 -13.70 -1.06 -9.54
C HIS A 192 -12.24 -1.28 -9.94
N VAL A 193 -11.96 -1.34 -11.23
CA VAL A 193 -10.59 -1.47 -11.76
C VAL A 193 -10.12 -0.10 -12.25
N ILE A 194 -8.98 0.36 -11.73
CA ILE A 194 -8.22 1.48 -12.31
C ILE A 194 -7.32 0.91 -13.40
N PRO A 195 -7.46 1.36 -14.65
CA PRO A 195 -6.74 0.79 -15.79
C PRO A 195 -5.33 1.37 -15.93
N THR A 196 -4.48 1.17 -14.91
CA THR A 196 -3.04 1.38 -15.02
C THR A 196 -2.42 0.28 -15.90
N SER A 197 -1.12 0.35 -16.20
CA SER A 197 -0.44 -0.61 -17.09
C SER A 197 -0.70 -2.08 -16.72
N LEU A 198 -0.67 -2.40 -15.43
CA LEU A 198 -0.94 -3.75 -14.92
C LEU A 198 -2.33 -3.88 -14.26
N GLY A 199 -2.99 -2.77 -14.03
CA GLY A 199 -4.30 -2.66 -13.41
C GLY A 199 -4.31 -2.77 -11.89
N LEU A 200 -5.08 -1.89 -11.25
CA LEU A 200 -5.35 -1.92 -9.82
C LEU A 200 -6.83 -2.19 -9.59
N LEU A 201 -7.17 -3.27 -8.89
CA LEU A 201 -8.54 -3.53 -8.46
C LEU A 201 -8.73 -2.92 -7.08
N ILE A 202 -9.68 -2.00 -6.96
CA ILE A 202 -10.14 -1.45 -5.68
C ILE A 202 -11.38 -2.21 -5.24
N VAL A 203 -11.38 -2.66 -3.98
CA VAL A 203 -12.50 -3.33 -3.32
C VAL A 203 -12.83 -2.57 -2.04
N LYS A 204 -14.10 -2.33 -1.76
CA LYS A 204 -14.59 -1.73 -0.51
C LYS A 204 -15.88 -2.41 -0.04
N LYS A 205 -16.27 -2.19 1.22
CA LYS A 205 -17.59 -2.62 1.69
C LYS A 205 -18.70 -1.90 0.94
N ALA A 206 -19.75 -2.63 0.58
CA ALA A 206 -21.02 -2.05 0.17
C ALA A 206 -21.64 -1.29 1.36
N THR A 207 -22.08 -0.07 1.13
CA THR A 207 -22.76 0.79 2.14
C THR A 207 -24.26 0.60 2.04
#